data_481e9082d32633247d052f0778014b30
#
_entry.id   481e9082d32633247d052f0778014b30
#
_cell.length_a   1.000
_cell.length_b   1.000
_cell.length_c   1.000
_cell.angle_alpha   90.00
_cell.angle_beta   90.00
_cell.angle_gamma   90.00
#
_symmetry.space_group_name_H-M   'P 1'
#
loop_
_entity.id
_entity.type
_entity.pdbx_description
1 polymer ?
#
loop_
_entity_poly.entity_id
_entity_poly.type
_entity_poly.pdbx_seq_one_letter_code
_entity_poly.pdbx_strand_id
1 'polypeptide(L)'
;TGRYEYPSDDMSTNYTPTYALFHGTIGYTVECGENNEASVTMGKYGLIGHTAYVAENKNDLYLNQLEFFRRALNNEESPETEKWFVTQDNQVEENFREKDEYGKFYPEYYVIPTDAASQRDIADAYFMQEYFIRNGVQVEKLTQDVTVNGVTYKAGAFVIDMHQISRSFANAVLYKGKIVKNWTGLFSESVTNFPELRGFDCTPITQPGVFEGKTVDANTVERGTAWVTTYGAKATVISNNGLDAVNAVNDLLAKGVTVGFITEAGDHYSKGDFVIDHKDAAQISDQYVIEITHVADVPQARVITEPKVYVDDDSFDRFAFTRQMNFKTVADVSQANVVFSSNEPEEDVKAAVANGLPFVGASVNILEYAKATIPGFDFKIQWIIEEGMYGPEEVYNDYEALFNVEYGDSLITASYAAAGDFTTYTKGGSIISAYPQEATVLMRAGSQDDFYKAGW
;
A
#
# COMPACT_ATOMS: atom_id res chain seq x y z
N THR A 1 -11.41 35.51 -6.71
CA THR A 1 -10.68 34.24 -6.49
C THR A 1 -11.27 33.58 -5.28
N GLY A 2 -12.12 32.59 -5.49
CA GLY A 2 -12.71 31.80 -4.44
C GLY A 2 -11.64 31.03 -3.69
N ARG A 3 -11.74 31.01 -2.38
CA ARG A 3 -10.97 30.14 -1.51
C ARG A 3 -11.70 28.79 -1.51
N TYR A 4 -11.01 27.71 -1.80
CA TYR A 4 -11.60 26.41 -1.62
C TYR A 4 -11.70 26.14 -0.12
N GLU A 5 -12.91 25.90 0.35
CA GLU A 5 -13.21 25.59 1.74
C GLU A 5 -13.05 24.09 2.03
N TYR A 6 -13.01 23.28 1.00
CA TYR A 6 -12.85 21.83 1.08
C TYR A 6 -11.67 21.41 0.22
N PRO A 7 -10.75 20.62 0.73
CA PRO A 7 -9.83 19.91 -0.14
C PRO A 7 -10.70 18.99 -1.01
N SER A 8 -10.65 19.24 -2.29
CA SER A 8 -11.26 18.33 -3.24
C SER A 8 -10.21 17.35 -3.68
N ASP A 9 -10.55 16.10 -3.66
CA ASP A 9 -9.83 15.05 -4.30
C ASP A 9 -8.57 14.53 -3.58
N ASP A 10 -8.23 13.37 -3.98
CA ASP A 10 -7.20 12.48 -3.58
C ASP A 10 -5.80 13.11 -3.81
N MET A 11 -4.98 13.15 -2.79
CA MET A 11 -3.55 13.51 -2.87
C MET A 11 -2.69 12.36 -3.43
N SER A 12 -3.33 11.32 -3.92
CA SER A 12 -2.68 10.16 -4.51
C SER A 12 -1.90 10.52 -5.77
N THR A 13 -0.75 9.90 -5.93
CA THR A 13 0.05 9.99 -7.15
C THR A 13 -0.60 9.32 -8.37
N ASN A 14 -1.70 8.60 -8.17
CA ASN A 14 -2.48 7.95 -9.24
C ASN A 14 -3.51 8.88 -9.86
N TYR A 15 -3.83 9.99 -9.20
CA TYR A 15 -4.81 10.95 -9.69
C TYR A 15 -4.15 11.95 -10.63
N THR A 16 -4.62 12.05 -11.86
CA THR A 16 -3.95 12.80 -12.93
C THR A 16 -3.63 14.25 -12.58
N PRO A 17 -4.56 15.08 -12.03
CA PRO A 17 -4.24 16.46 -11.67
C PRO A 17 -3.18 16.56 -10.58
N THR A 18 -3.26 15.71 -9.56
CA THR A 18 -2.31 15.69 -8.45
C THR A 18 -0.93 15.21 -8.91
N TYR A 19 -0.89 14.19 -9.76
CA TYR A 19 0.36 13.77 -10.40
C TYR A 19 1.03 14.91 -11.16
N ALA A 20 0.24 15.69 -11.95
CA ALA A 20 0.74 16.84 -12.67
C ALA A 20 1.28 17.92 -11.72
N LEU A 21 0.58 18.19 -10.61
CA LEU A 21 1.01 19.15 -9.59
C LEU A 21 2.35 18.76 -8.95
N PHE A 22 2.57 17.47 -8.63
CA PHE A 22 3.85 17.01 -8.10
C PHE A 22 5.02 17.20 -9.07
N HIS A 23 4.73 17.28 -10.36
CA HIS A 23 5.72 17.54 -11.42
C HIS A 23 5.77 19.01 -11.86
N GLY A 24 5.23 19.92 -11.06
CA GLY A 24 5.30 21.36 -11.29
C GLY A 24 4.33 21.89 -12.37
N THR A 25 3.38 21.07 -12.81
CA THR A 25 2.34 21.46 -13.76
C THR A 25 1.06 21.84 -12.99
N ILE A 26 0.35 22.86 -13.43
CA ILE A 26 -0.95 23.21 -12.83
C ILE A 26 -1.97 22.16 -13.29
N GLY A 27 -2.39 21.31 -12.36
CA GLY A 27 -3.43 20.30 -12.58
C GLY A 27 -4.67 20.64 -11.76
N TYR A 28 -5.84 20.38 -12.31
CA TYR A 28 -7.13 20.46 -11.61
C TYR A 28 -8.18 19.65 -12.38
N THR A 29 -9.22 19.25 -11.67
CA THR A 29 -10.38 18.59 -12.26
C THR A 29 -11.47 19.62 -12.56
N VAL A 30 -12.13 19.47 -13.71
CA VAL A 30 -13.32 20.24 -14.04
C VAL A 30 -14.48 19.26 -14.16
N GLU A 31 -15.40 19.32 -13.24
CA GLU A 31 -16.61 18.53 -13.28
C GLU A 31 -17.74 19.28 -13.96
N CYS A 32 -18.36 18.62 -14.94
CA CYS A 32 -19.52 19.11 -15.67
C CYS A 32 -20.69 18.24 -15.28
N GLY A 33 -21.59 18.78 -14.47
CA GLY A 33 -22.56 18.05 -13.66
C GLY A 33 -23.50 17.08 -14.38
N GLU A 34 -23.71 17.18 -15.69
CA GLU A 34 -24.58 16.25 -16.41
C GLU A 34 -24.07 15.96 -17.83
N ASN A 35 -24.38 14.79 -18.34
CA ASN A 35 -23.95 14.38 -19.68
C ASN A 35 -24.90 14.90 -20.76
N ASN A 36 -24.96 16.24 -20.91
CA ASN A 36 -25.87 16.93 -21.84
C ASN A 36 -25.14 18.05 -22.62
N GLU A 37 -25.86 18.74 -23.52
CA GLU A 37 -25.34 19.81 -24.36
C GLU A 37 -24.80 21.01 -23.55
N ALA A 38 -25.41 21.30 -22.40
CA ALA A 38 -24.94 22.37 -21.51
C ALA A 38 -23.57 22.08 -20.93
N SER A 39 -23.34 20.82 -20.49
CA SER A 39 -22.06 20.35 -19.99
C SER A 39 -20.96 20.39 -21.06
N VAL A 40 -21.28 19.96 -22.28
CA VAL A 40 -20.36 20.05 -23.42
C VAL A 40 -20.00 21.52 -23.70
N THR A 41 -20.98 22.40 -23.67
CA THR A 41 -20.80 23.85 -23.88
C THR A 41 -19.95 24.46 -22.77
N MET A 42 -20.20 24.09 -21.51
CA MET A 42 -19.41 24.53 -20.34
C MET A 42 -17.96 24.07 -20.47
N GLY A 43 -17.72 22.80 -20.77
CA GLY A 43 -16.37 22.26 -20.98
C GLY A 43 -15.63 22.99 -22.12
N LYS A 44 -16.30 23.25 -23.25
CA LYS A 44 -15.73 24.00 -24.36
C LYS A 44 -15.30 25.42 -23.96
N TYR A 45 -16.18 26.18 -23.29
CA TYR A 45 -15.84 27.53 -22.87
C TYR A 45 -14.84 27.56 -21.72
N GLY A 46 -14.88 26.58 -20.83
CA GLY A 46 -13.88 26.39 -19.80
C GLY A 46 -12.48 26.21 -20.42
N LEU A 47 -12.33 25.30 -21.40
CA LEU A 47 -11.06 25.09 -22.09
C LEU A 47 -10.56 26.36 -22.80
N ILE A 48 -11.45 27.10 -23.48
CA ILE A 48 -11.09 28.37 -24.14
C ILE A 48 -10.64 29.41 -23.09
N GLY A 49 -11.38 29.54 -21.98
CA GLY A 49 -11.05 30.48 -20.91
C GLY A 49 -9.71 30.16 -20.26
N HIS A 50 -9.45 28.87 -19.95
CA HIS A 50 -8.16 28.44 -19.40
C HIS A 50 -7.01 28.71 -20.34
N THR A 51 -7.18 28.40 -21.64
CA THR A 51 -6.16 28.69 -22.65
C THR A 51 -5.85 30.14 -22.76
N ALA A 52 -6.88 31.02 -22.77
CA ALA A 52 -6.72 32.47 -22.80
C ALA A 52 -5.98 32.95 -21.53
N TYR A 53 -6.40 32.51 -20.35
CA TYR A 53 -5.76 32.89 -19.09
C TYR A 53 -4.27 32.49 -19.06
N VAL A 54 -3.95 31.28 -19.48
CA VAL A 54 -2.54 30.79 -19.55
C VAL A 54 -1.74 31.65 -20.55
N ALA A 55 -2.32 31.98 -21.71
CA ALA A 55 -1.66 32.83 -22.71
C ALA A 55 -1.38 34.26 -22.20
N GLU A 56 -2.33 34.85 -21.46
CA GLU A 56 -2.21 36.17 -20.87
C GLU A 56 -1.23 36.20 -19.69
N ASN A 57 -1.19 35.17 -18.87
CA ASN A 57 -0.41 35.11 -17.63
C ASN A 57 0.83 34.17 -17.71
N LYS A 58 1.24 33.78 -18.90
CA LYS A 58 2.30 32.79 -19.12
C LYS A 58 3.61 33.04 -18.37
N ASN A 59 3.99 34.34 -18.27
CA ASN A 59 5.25 34.73 -17.62
C ASN A 59 5.19 34.45 -16.10
N ASP A 60 4.09 34.86 -15.47
CA ASP A 60 3.90 34.71 -14.03
C ASP A 60 3.74 33.24 -13.67
N LEU A 61 2.98 32.45 -14.48
CA LEU A 61 2.83 31.02 -14.30
C LEU A 61 4.17 30.29 -14.45
N TYR A 62 4.97 30.69 -15.42
CA TYR A 62 6.30 30.10 -15.62
C TYR A 62 7.28 30.46 -14.49
N LEU A 63 7.26 31.70 -14.02
CA LEU A 63 8.06 32.10 -12.85
C LEU A 63 7.65 31.34 -11.58
N ASN A 64 6.37 31.11 -11.37
CA ASN A 64 5.88 30.30 -10.27
C ASN A 64 6.34 28.84 -10.36
N GLN A 65 6.36 28.27 -11.57
CA GLN A 65 6.89 26.93 -11.80
C GLN A 65 8.38 26.86 -11.50
N LEU A 66 9.15 27.85 -11.96
CA LEU A 66 10.59 27.93 -11.65
C LEU A 66 10.84 28.07 -10.15
N GLU A 67 10.02 28.86 -9.46
CA GLU A 67 10.12 29.03 -8.01
C GLU A 67 9.77 27.72 -7.25
N PHE A 68 8.79 26.97 -7.73
CA PHE A 68 8.49 25.63 -7.20
C PHE A 68 9.73 24.71 -7.29
N PHE A 69 10.39 24.66 -8.44
CA PHE A 69 11.59 23.85 -8.61
C PHE A 69 12.78 24.40 -7.79
N ARG A 70 12.94 25.72 -7.71
CA ARG A 70 14.00 26.32 -6.89
C ARG A 70 13.86 25.94 -5.42
N ARG A 71 12.63 26.02 -4.87
CA ARG A 71 12.37 25.58 -3.49
C ARG A 71 12.64 24.09 -3.31
N ALA A 72 12.25 23.28 -4.28
CA ALA A 72 12.51 21.84 -4.23
C ALA A 72 14.02 21.52 -4.18
N LEU A 73 14.81 22.18 -5.03
CA LEU A 73 16.28 21.99 -5.06
C LEU A 73 16.98 22.44 -3.78
N ASN A 74 16.42 23.39 -3.06
CA ASN A 74 16.99 23.91 -1.81
C ASN A 74 16.34 23.32 -0.56
N ASN A 75 15.41 22.39 -0.72
CA ASN A 75 14.56 21.87 0.35
C ASN A 75 13.93 22.97 1.22
N GLU A 76 13.47 24.05 0.56
CA GLU A 76 12.83 25.19 1.19
C GLU A 76 11.31 25.04 1.25
N GLU A 77 10.73 25.50 2.35
CA GLU A 77 9.28 25.57 2.53
C GLU A 77 8.67 26.74 1.76
N SER A 78 7.37 26.65 1.44
CA SER A 78 6.61 27.81 0.97
C SER A 78 6.08 28.59 2.17
N PRO A 79 6.40 29.85 2.32
CA PRO A 79 5.94 30.67 3.45
C PRO A 79 4.41 30.92 3.44
N GLU A 80 3.78 30.66 2.31
CA GLU A 80 2.34 30.87 2.12
C GLU A 80 1.51 29.60 2.34
N THR A 81 2.13 28.43 2.36
CA THR A 81 1.43 27.13 2.38
C THR A 81 0.50 27.01 3.59
N GLU A 82 0.97 27.37 4.77
CA GLU A 82 0.20 27.25 6.03
C GLU A 82 -1.08 28.08 6.06
N LYS A 83 -1.15 29.13 5.27
CA LYS A 83 -2.34 30.01 5.21
C LYS A 83 -3.50 29.37 4.44
N TRP A 84 -3.28 28.26 3.78
CA TRP A 84 -4.27 27.61 2.92
C TRP A 84 -4.91 26.37 3.54
N PHE A 85 -4.35 25.88 4.64
CA PHE A 85 -4.94 24.77 5.38
C PHE A 85 -6.03 25.33 6.29
N VAL A 86 -7.28 25.22 5.85
CA VAL A 86 -8.44 25.67 6.60
C VAL A 86 -9.42 24.52 6.77
N THR A 87 -9.97 24.43 7.98
CA THR A 87 -11.07 23.53 8.29
C THR A 87 -12.37 24.01 7.67
N GLN A 88 -13.43 23.21 7.73
CA GLN A 88 -14.78 23.56 7.30
C GLN A 88 -15.29 24.86 7.93
N ASP A 89 -14.91 25.16 9.17
CA ASP A 89 -15.27 26.38 9.87
C ASP A 89 -14.42 27.59 9.51
N ASN A 90 -13.67 27.53 8.39
CA ASN A 90 -12.73 28.55 7.97
C ASN A 90 -11.63 28.87 9.00
N GLN A 91 -11.34 27.94 9.89
CA GLN A 91 -10.22 28.04 10.81
C GLN A 91 -8.95 27.51 10.16
N VAL A 92 -7.85 28.22 10.37
CA VAL A 92 -6.53 27.68 9.96
C VAL A 92 -6.18 26.54 10.91
N GLU A 93 -5.97 25.34 10.36
CA GLU A 93 -5.50 24.23 11.15
C GLU A 93 -4.01 24.44 11.47
N GLU A 94 -3.75 24.90 12.68
CA GLU A 94 -2.39 25.06 13.17
C GLU A 94 -1.73 23.69 13.28
N ASN A 95 -0.51 23.56 12.75
CA ASN A 95 0.27 22.33 12.73
C ASN A 95 -0.29 21.21 11.83
N PHE A 96 -1.09 21.51 10.84
CA PHE A 96 -1.48 20.53 9.81
C PHE A 96 -0.24 19.86 9.19
N ARG A 97 0.81 20.65 8.94
CA ARG A 97 2.12 20.16 8.51
C ARG A 97 3.08 20.23 9.71
N GLU A 98 3.26 19.09 10.37
CA GLU A 98 4.16 18.98 11.50
C GLU A 98 5.60 19.23 11.05
N LYS A 99 6.29 20.14 11.74
CA LYS A 99 7.67 20.52 11.43
C LYS A 99 8.63 19.79 12.34
N ASP A 100 9.74 19.40 11.77
CA ASP A 100 10.86 18.80 12.51
C ASP A 100 11.59 19.83 13.40
N GLU A 101 12.64 19.38 14.07
CA GLU A 101 13.49 20.19 14.94
C GLU A 101 14.23 21.32 14.19
N TYR A 102 14.28 21.27 12.86
CA TYR A 102 14.86 22.30 12.00
C TYR A 102 13.79 23.24 11.41
N GLY A 103 12.53 23.06 11.78
CA GLY A 103 11.40 23.86 11.32
C GLY A 103 10.95 23.52 9.91
N LYS A 104 11.26 22.32 9.42
CA LYS A 104 10.91 21.85 8.08
C LYS A 104 9.81 20.78 8.13
N PHE A 105 8.94 20.75 7.14
CA PHE A 105 8.00 19.64 6.91
C PHE A 105 8.65 18.52 6.11
N TYR A 106 9.40 18.85 5.06
CA TYR A 106 10.14 17.84 4.31
C TYR A 106 11.39 17.41 5.07
N PRO A 107 11.64 16.09 5.23
CA PRO A 107 12.92 15.63 5.76
C PRO A 107 14.06 16.00 4.81
N GLU A 108 15.29 15.85 5.26
CA GLU A 108 16.46 16.01 4.40
C GLU A 108 16.65 14.83 3.45
N TYR A 109 16.32 13.63 3.94
CA TYR A 109 16.45 12.38 3.19
C TYR A 109 15.36 11.40 3.56
N TYR A 110 15.06 10.47 2.64
CA TYR A 110 14.45 9.20 2.97
C TYR A 110 15.45 8.07 2.72
N VAL A 111 15.52 7.10 3.61
CA VAL A 111 16.37 5.92 3.48
C VAL A 111 15.54 4.67 3.39
N ILE A 112 15.80 3.86 2.35
CA ILE A 112 15.16 2.55 2.13
C ILE A 112 16.26 1.49 2.25
N PRO A 113 16.34 0.73 3.35
CA PRO A 113 17.27 -0.37 3.48
C PRO A 113 17.09 -1.41 2.38
N THR A 114 18.17 -2.14 2.07
CA THR A 114 18.15 -3.21 1.07
C THR A 114 18.66 -4.55 1.61
N ASP A 115 18.95 -4.61 2.91
CA ASP A 115 19.38 -5.82 3.59
C ASP A 115 18.26 -6.45 4.42
N ALA A 116 18.21 -7.77 4.49
CA ALA A 116 17.15 -8.53 5.16
C ALA A 116 17.05 -8.28 6.68
N ALA A 117 18.11 -7.78 7.32
CA ALA A 117 18.06 -7.48 8.75
C ALA A 117 17.32 -6.18 9.07
N SER A 118 17.20 -5.29 8.07
CA SER A 118 16.64 -3.93 8.20
C SER A 118 15.46 -3.67 7.27
N GLN A 119 15.09 -4.64 6.42
CA GLN A 119 14.04 -4.49 5.41
C GLN A 119 13.05 -5.65 5.47
N ARG A 120 11.77 -5.34 5.66
CA ARG A 120 10.69 -6.34 5.69
C ARG A 120 10.48 -6.98 4.32
N ASP A 121 10.49 -6.19 3.25
CA ASP A 121 10.37 -6.66 1.87
C ASP A 121 11.49 -6.08 0.99
N ILE A 122 12.51 -6.90 0.74
CA ILE A 122 13.66 -6.51 -0.08
C ILE A 122 13.23 -6.26 -1.54
N ALA A 123 12.29 -7.05 -2.06
CA ALA A 123 11.83 -6.90 -3.44
C ALA A 123 11.17 -5.53 -3.63
N ASP A 124 10.37 -5.09 -2.68
CA ASP A 124 9.73 -3.79 -2.74
C ASP A 124 10.72 -2.63 -2.59
N ALA A 125 11.85 -2.79 -1.89
CA ALA A 125 12.90 -1.77 -1.88
C ALA A 125 13.45 -1.51 -3.30
N TYR A 126 13.71 -2.58 -4.07
CA TYR A 126 14.16 -2.46 -5.47
C TYR A 126 13.04 -2.02 -6.41
N PHE A 127 11.81 -2.46 -6.19
CA PHE A 127 10.65 -1.95 -6.91
C PHE A 127 10.49 -0.44 -6.72
N MET A 128 10.69 0.06 -5.52
CA MET A 128 10.62 1.49 -5.22
C MET A 128 11.71 2.29 -5.90
N GLN A 129 12.93 1.75 -6.01
CA GLN A 129 13.98 2.38 -6.81
C GLN A 129 13.53 2.54 -8.28
N GLU A 130 13.04 1.47 -8.90
CA GLU A 130 12.54 1.52 -10.28
C GLU A 130 11.36 2.49 -10.41
N TYR A 131 10.41 2.45 -9.47
CA TYR A 131 9.26 3.34 -9.45
C TYR A 131 9.68 4.82 -9.39
N PHE A 132 10.63 5.16 -8.54
CA PHE A 132 11.16 6.51 -8.42
C PHE A 132 11.87 6.98 -9.70
N ILE A 133 12.73 6.16 -10.24
CA ILE A 133 13.44 6.48 -11.49
C ILE A 133 12.43 6.76 -12.62
N ARG A 134 11.41 5.94 -12.76
CA ARG A 134 10.36 6.11 -13.78
C ARG A 134 9.55 7.39 -13.62
N ASN A 135 9.45 7.91 -12.39
CA ASN A 135 8.74 9.13 -12.05
C ASN A 135 9.66 10.35 -11.87
N GLY A 136 10.92 10.26 -12.31
CA GLY A 136 11.87 11.37 -12.31
C GLY A 136 12.46 11.73 -10.96
N VAL A 137 12.26 10.88 -9.94
CA VAL A 137 12.93 11.02 -8.64
C VAL A 137 14.35 10.49 -8.75
N GLN A 138 15.33 11.28 -8.30
CA GLN A 138 16.72 10.88 -8.23
C GLN A 138 16.94 9.98 -7.02
N VAL A 139 17.58 8.85 -7.26
CA VAL A 139 17.91 7.85 -6.24
C VAL A 139 19.42 7.77 -6.11
N GLU A 140 19.92 7.78 -4.89
CA GLU A 140 21.30 7.52 -4.55
C GLU A 140 21.41 6.20 -3.76
N LYS A 141 22.63 5.70 -3.62
CA LYS A 141 22.92 4.48 -2.86
C LYS A 141 24.12 4.69 -1.93
N LEU A 142 24.01 4.24 -0.67
CA LEU A 142 25.11 4.29 0.29
C LEU A 142 26.30 3.44 -0.17
N THR A 143 27.49 4.01 -0.10
CA THR A 143 28.77 3.31 -0.40
C THR A 143 29.40 2.68 0.83
N GLN A 144 28.93 3.02 2.00
CA GLN A 144 29.43 2.55 3.30
C GLN A 144 28.31 2.57 4.33
N ASP A 145 28.51 1.86 5.45
CA ASP A 145 27.60 1.92 6.58
C ASP A 145 27.59 3.33 7.18
N VAL A 146 26.40 3.84 7.48
CA VAL A 146 26.21 5.16 8.10
C VAL A 146 25.26 5.04 9.28
N THR A 147 25.68 5.53 10.44
CA THR A 147 24.84 5.56 11.64
C THR A 147 24.24 6.95 11.85
N VAL A 148 22.90 7.01 11.95
CA VAL A 148 22.14 8.24 12.23
C VAL A 148 21.19 7.94 13.39
N ASN A 149 21.22 8.75 14.43
CA ASN A 149 20.35 8.62 15.61
C ASN A 149 20.38 7.20 16.24
N GLY A 150 21.53 6.54 16.22
CA GLY A 150 21.71 5.19 16.77
C GLY A 150 21.27 4.04 15.85
N VAL A 151 20.71 4.32 14.68
CA VAL A 151 20.35 3.33 13.66
C VAL A 151 21.46 3.30 12.60
N THR A 152 21.96 2.11 12.28
CA THR A 152 22.98 1.92 11.24
C THR A 152 22.36 1.45 9.94
N TYR A 153 22.42 2.30 8.92
CA TYR A 153 22.04 1.97 7.55
C TYR A 153 23.25 1.36 6.83
N LYS A 154 23.04 0.21 6.22
CA LYS A 154 24.09 -0.55 5.54
C LYS A 154 24.47 0.04 4.19
N ALA A 155 25.69 -0.17 3.75
CA ALA A 155 26.09 0.06 2.38
C ALA A 155 25.12 -0.66 1.43
N GLY A 156 24.69 0.02 0.35
CA GLY A 156 23.67 -0.49 -0.56
C GLY A 156 22.26 0.06 -0.32
N ALA A 157 21.94 0.59 0.87
CA ALA A 157 20.64 1.22 1.12
C ALA A 157 20.42 2.39 0.15
N PHE A 158 19.20 2.49 -0.37
CA PHE A 158 18.82 3.62 -1.22
C PHE A 158 18.54 4.86 -0.38
N VAL A 159 18.99 5.98 -0.91
CA VAL A 159 18.82 7.32 -0.30
C VAL A 159 18.12 8.22 -1.31
N ILE A 160 17.04 8.83 -0.87
CA ILE A 160 16.31 9.85 -1.62
C ILE A 160 16.66 11.19 -0.99
N ASP A 161 17.58 11.92 -1.59
CA ASP A 161 17.91 13.29 -1.18
C ASP A 161 16.73 14.21 -1.56
N MET A 162 16.24 14.95 -0.58
CA MET A 162 15.08 15.83 -0.77
C MET A 162 15.43 17.17 -1.42
N HIS A 163 16.71 17.41 -1.72
CA HIS A 163 17.18 18.55 -2.52
C HIS A 163 17.10 18.26 -4.03
N GLN A 164 15.91 17.96 -4.51
CA GLN A 164 15.68 17.58 -5.90
C GLN A 164 14.35 18.11 -6.45
N ILE A 165 14.23 18.24 -7.76
CA ILE A 165 13.05 18.75 -8.44
C ILE A 165 11.79 17.93 -8.08
N SER A 166 11.91 16.61 -8.02
CA SER A 166 10.82 15.68 -7.74
C SER A 166 10.55 15.46 -6.25
N ARG A 167 11.06 16.33 -5.37
CA ARG A 167 10.88 16.27 -3.92
C ARG A 167 9.42 16.04 -3.50
N SER A 168 8.50 16.82 -4.06
CA SER A 168 7.09 16.74 -3.69
C SER A 168 6.47 15.38 -4.02
N PHE A 169 6.84 14.80 -5.16
CA PHE A 169 6.43 13.46 -5.54
C PHE A 169 6.99 12.40 -4.59
N ALA A 170 8.30 12.46 -4.31
CA ALA A 170 8.94 11.50 -3.39
C ALA A 170 8.28 11.55 -2.00
N ASN A 171 8.01 12.76 -1.49
CA ASN A 171 7.32 12.92 -0.21
C ASN A 171 5.89 12.39 -0.24
N ALA A 172 5.12 12.66 -1.29
CA ALA A 172 3.74 12.16 -1.40
C ALA A 172 3.66 10.63 -1.37
N VAL A 173 4.69 9.94 -1.85
CA VAL A 173 4.78 8.48 -1.86
C VAL A 173 5.23 7.91 -0.50
N LEU A 174 6.19 8.56 0.16
CA LEU A 174 6.88 8.01 1.34
C LEU A 174 6.36 8.58 2.67
N TYR A 175 5.62 9.69 2.64
CA TYR A 175 5.09 10.31 3.85
C TYR A 175 4.04 9.42 4.51
N LYS A 176 4.19 9.20 5.81
CA LYS A 176 3.30 8.33 6.58
C LYS A 176 1.91 8.93 6.83
N GLY A 177 1.74 10.20 6.51
CA GLY A 177 0.52 10.91 6.82
C GLY A 177 0.46 11.42 8.27
N LYS A 178 -0.59 12.14 8.55
CA LYS A 178 -0.93 12.62 9.88
C LYS A 178 -2.42 12.46 10.12
N ILE A 179 -2.78 12.03 11.31
CA ILE A 179 -4.17 12.02 11.74
C ILE A 179 -4.59 13.47 12.00
N VAL A 180 -5.51 13.98 11.21
CA VAL A 180 -6.11 15.30 11.39
C VAL A 180 -7.37 15.16 12.22
N LYS A 181 -7.33 15.63 13.46
CA LYS A 181 -8.51 15.62 14.35
C LYS A 181 -9.54 16.64 13.89
N ASN A 182 -10.81 16.32 14.04
CA ASN A 182 -11.94 17.19 13.69
C ASN A 182 -12.04 17.54 12.20
N TRP A 183 -11.47 16.72 11.32
CA TRP A 183 -11.73 16.83 9.92
C TRP A 183 -13.16 16.37 9.63
N THR A 184 -13.98 17.29 9.10
CA THR A 184 -15.40 17.03 8.81
C THR A 184 -15.71 17.26 7.32
N GLY A 185 -14.69 17.17 6.47
CA GLY A 185 -14.83 17.31 5.02
C GLY A 185 -15.47 16.08 4.38
N LEU A 186 -16.14 16.31 3.26
CA LEU A 186 -16.69 15.24 2.44
C LEU A 186 -15.62 14.29 1.91
N PHE A 187 -14.39 14.79 1.74
CA PHE A 187 -13.23 14.03 1.30
C PHE A 187 -12.10 14.21 2.30
N SER A 188 -11.61 13.12 2.86
CA SER A 188 -10.38 13.13 3.63
C SER A 188 -9.17 13.19 2.71
N GLU A 189 -8.06 13.76 3.20
CA GLU A 189 -6.80 13.75 2.48
C GLU A 189 -6.27 12.31 2.44
N SER A 190 -6.30 11.69 1.27
CA SER A 190 -5.67 10.39 1.06
C SER A 190 -4.16 10.54 0.95
N VAL A 191 -3.45 9.89 1.83
CA VAL A 191 -1.99 9.79 1.79
C VAL A 191 -1.61 8.45 1.19
N THR A 192 -0.71 8.46 0.20
CA THR A 192 -0.31 7.24 -0.49
C THR A 192 0.41 6.26 0.45
N ASN A 193 1.31 6.75 1.28
CA ASN A 193 2.04 5.99 2.30
C ASN A 193 2.48 4.60 1.82
N PHE A 194 3.24 4.52 0.76
CA PHE A 194 3.68 3.25 0.19
C PHE A 194 4.47 2.36 1.17
N PRO A 195 5.29 2.90 2.09
CA PRO A 195 5.93 2.06 3.09
C PRO A 195 4.95 1.16 3.85
N GLU A 196 3.82 1.70 4.30
CA GLU A 196 2.82 0.89 5.00
C GLU A 196 1.90 0.12 4.05
N LEU A 197 1.49 0.74 2.94
CA LEU A 197 0.61 0.10 1.96
C LEU A 197 1.24 -1.14 1.32
N ARG A 198 2.53 -1.09 1.04
CA ARG A 198 3.28 -2.17 0.37
C ARG A 198 4.09 -3.03 1.34
N GLY A 199 4.30 -2.59 2.56
CA GLY A 199 4.97 -3.36 3.59
C GLY A 199 6.50 -3.34 3.53
N PHE A 200 7.11 -2.25 3.10
CA PHE A 200 8.57 -2.08 3.14
C PHE A 200 9.00 -1.03 4.17
N ASP A 201 10.26 -1.11 4.60
CA ASP A 201 10.82 -0.18 5.56
C ASP A 201 11.42 1.04 4.87
N CYS A 202 11.03 2.22 5.36
CA CYS A 202 11.55 3.51 4.93
C CYS A 202 11.61 4.45 6.12
N THR A 203 12.72 5.18 6.27
CA THR A 203 12.93 6.10 7.39
C THR A 203 13.19 7.51 6.88
N PRO A 204 12.40 8.52 7.30
CA PRO A 204 12.73 9.92 7.09
C PRO A 204 13.90 10.33 7.98
N ILE A 205 14.88 11.06 7.44
CA ILE A 205 16.05 11.59 8.14
C ILE A 205 15.99 13.11 8.05
N THR A 206 15.89 13.76 9.20
CA THR A 206 15.77 15.22 9.32
C THR A 206 17.13 15.92 9.39
N GLN A 207 18.18 15.19 9.79
CA GLN A 207 19.51 15.75 10.02
C GLN A 207 20.21 16.10 8.70
N PRO A 208 20.60 17.38 8.48
CA PRO A 208 21.28 17.80 7.25
C PRO A 208 22.66 17.18 7.08
N GLY A 209 23.04 16.88 5.84
CA GLY A 209 24.41 16.53 5.43
C GLY A 209 24.94 15.18 5.91
N VAL A 210 24.12 14.35 6.57
CA VAL A 210 24.61 13.06 7.17
C VAL A 210 25.08 12.06 6.12
N PHE A 211 24.61 12.16 4.89
CA PHE A 211 25.00 11.28 3.79
C PHE A 211 25.93 11.96 2.78
N GLU A 212 26.31 13.21 3.00
CA GLU A 212 27.20 13.94 2.09
C GLU A 212 28.52 13.20 1.88
N GLY A 213 28.88 12.96 0.62
CA GLY A 213 30.08 12.22 0.22
C GLY A 213 30.07 10.72 0.56
N LYS A 214 28.93 10.15 0.94
CA LYS A 214 28.79 8.74 1.30
C LYS A 214 27.84 7.98 0.37
N THR A 215 27.35 8.64 -0.67
CA THR A 215 26.42 8.09 -1.66
C THR A 215 27.03 8.11 -3.07
N VAL A 216 26.46 7.33 -3.96
CA VAL A 216 26.69 7.36 -5.40
C VAL A 216 25.36 7.35 -6.12
N ASP A 217 25.34 7.80 -7.37
CA ASP A 217 24.17 7.73 -8.24
C ASP A 217 23.65 6.28 -8.37
N ALA A 218 22.35 6.10 -8.24
CA ALA A 218 21.64 4.85 -8.40
C ALA A 218 20.41 5.00 -9.32
N ASN A 219 20.50 5.87 -10.33
CA ASN A 219 19.44 6.13 -11.31
C ASN A 219 19.42 5.14 -12.49
N THR A 220 20.12 4.03 -12.37
CA THR A 220 19.97 2.87 -13.26
C THR A 220 19.21 1.81 -12.49
N VAL A 221 18.11 1.28 -13.06
CA VAL A 221 17.31 0.25 -12.38
C VAL A 221 18.19 -0.94 -11.98
N GLU A 222 18.26 -1.17 -10.70
CA GLU A 222 18.96 -2.31 -10.11
C GLU A 222 17.98 -3.46 -9.89
N ARG A 223 18.47 -4.68 -10.05
CA ARG A 223 17.73 -5.86 -9.67
C ARG A 223 18.31 -6.40 -8.38
N GLY A 224 17.47 -6.58 -7.38
CA GLY A 224 17.83 -7.28 -6.17
C GLY A 224 18.18 -8.74 -6.44
N THR A 225 18.83 -9.35 -5.47
CA THR A 225 19.10 -10.80 -5.44
C THR A 225 18.54 -11.38 -4.17
N ALA A 226 18.27 -12.69 -4.17
CA ALA A 226 17.84 -13.37 -2.96
C ALA A 226 18.90 -13.19 -1.85
N TRP A 227 18.43 -12.97 -0.63
CA TRP A 227 19.27 -12.92 0.56
C TRP A 227 19.34 -14.34 1.16
N VAL A 228 20.52 -14.92 1.17
CA VAL A 228 20.70 -16.32 1.60
C VAL A 228 21.51 -16.40 2.88
N THR A 229 20.92 -17.03 3.91
CA THR A 229 21.58 -17.34 5.18
C THR A 229 21.66 -18.86 5.36
N THR A 230 22.75 -19.38 5.90
CA THR A 230 22.98 -20.82 6.04
C THR A 230 23.36 -21.21 7.46
N TYR A 231 22.52 -22.03 8.08
CA TYR A 231 22.73 -22.69 9.37
C TYR A 231 22.84 -24.21 9.24
N GLY A 232 22.47 -24.78 8.09
CA GLY A 232 22.50 -26.19 7.80
C GLY A 232 22.11 -26.52 6.38
N ALA A 233 21.80 -27.77 6.08
CA ALA A 233 21.48 -28.24 4.74
C ALA A 233 20.42 -29.38 4.73
N LYS A 234 19.49 -29.38 5.69
CA LYS A 234 18.38 -30.34 5.67
C LYS A 234 17.13 -29.80 5.00
N ALA A 235 16.81 -28.55 5.25
CA ALA A 235 15.68 -27.89 4.63
C ALA A 235 16.06 -26.47 4.21
N THR A 236 15.28 -25.92 3.30
CA THR A 236 15.36 -24.54 2.83
C THR A 236 14.05 -23.86 3.14
N VAL A 237 14.12 -22.79 3.90
CA VAL A 237 12.99 -21.92 4.27
C VAL A 237 12.98 -20.71 3.36
N ILE A 238 11.80 -20.32 2.91
CA ILE A 238 11.51 -19.07 2.20
C ILE A 238 10.64 -18.24 3.14
N SER A 239 11.12 -17.08 3.54
CA SER A 239 10.37 -16.15 4.38
C SER A 239 9.11 -15.65 3.64
N ASN A 240 7.96 -15.73 4.30
CA ASN A 240 6.69 -15.29 3.73
C ASN A 240 6.47 -13.79 4.02
N ASN A 241 7.26 -12.94 3.38
CA ASN A 241 7.34 -11.51 3.67
C ASN A 241 7.06 -10.59 2.47
N GLY A 242 6.62 -11.14 1.33
CA GLY A 242 6.30 -10.32 0.16
C GLY A 242 5.77 -11.12 -1.03
N LEU A 243 5.40 -10.40 -2.09
CA LEU A 243 4.83 -11.00 -3.30
C LEU A 243 5.82 -11.95 -4.01
N ASP A 244 7.10 -11.64 -4.00
CA ASP A 244 8.12 -12.49 -4.62
C ASP A 244 8.24 -13.86 -3.94
N ALA A 245 8.01 -13.93 -2.62
CA ALA A 245 7.94 -15.20 -1.92
C ALA A 245 6.75 -16.05 -2.39
N VAL A 246 5.58 -15.45 -2.56
CA VAL A 246 4.38 -16.12 -3.10
C VAL A 246 4.62 -16.58 -4.54
N ASN A 247 5.22 -15.73 -5.38
CA ASN A 247 5.57 -16.07 -6.76
C ASN A 247 6.54 -17.24 -6.84
N ALA A 248 7.58 -17.24 -6.00
CA ALA A 248 8.57 -18.30 -5.95
C ALA A 248 7.93 -19.63 -5.53
N VAL A 249 7.04 -19.60 -4.53
CA VAL A 249 6.31 -20.78 -4.05
C VAL A 249 5.39 -21.34 -5.12
N ASN A 250 4.62 -20.48 -5.80
CA ASN A 250 3.74 -20.93 -6.89
C ASN A 250 4.52 -21.51 -8.07
N ASP A 251 5.69 -20.95 -8.40
CA ASP A 251 6.60 -21.48 -9.41
C ASP A 251 7.16 -22.87 -9.02
N LEU A 252 7.54 -23.05 -7.76
CA LEU A 252 7.99 -24.34 -7.23
C LEU A 252 6.87 -25.39 -7.26
N LEU A 253 5.66 -25.03 -6.85
CA LEU A 253 4.48 -25.92 -6.92
C LEU A 253 4.17 -26.34 -8.36
N ALA A 254 4.25 -25.41 -9.31
CA ALA A 254 4.06 -25.70 -10.74
C ALA A 254 5.12 -26.63 -11.31
N LYS A 255 6.35 -26.62 -10.76
CA LYS A 255 7.43 -27.58 -11.08
C LYS A 255 7.28 -28.93 -10.38
N GLY A 256 6.27 -29.09 -9.53
CA GLY A 256 6.01 -30.31 -8.76
C GLY A 256 6.88 -30.48 -7.51
N VAL A 257 7.51 -29.39 -7.06
CA VAL A 257 8.24 -29.40 -5.78
C VAL A 257 7.26 -29.47 -4.63
N THR A 258 7.54 -30.30 -3.64
CA THR A 258 6.75 -30.34 -2.42
C THR A 258 7.09 -29.14 -1.54
N VAL A 259 6.12 -28.29 -1.32
CA VAL A 259 6.24 -27.11 -0.45
C VAL A 259 5.39 -27.32 0.80
N GLY A 260 5.95 -27.01 1.96
CA GLY A 260 5.25 -26.99 3.24
C GLY A 260 5.02 -25.56 3.73
N PHE A 261 3.94 -25.35 4.46
CA PHE A 261 3.64 -24.13 5.21
C PHE A 261 3.95 -24.39 6.67
N ILE A 262 4.92 -23.67 7.24
CA ILE A 262 5.46 -23.92 8.58
C ILE A 262 4.41 -23.63 9.64
N THR A 263 4.17 -24.58 10.53
CA THR A 263 3.13 -24.50 11.57
C THR A 263 3.66 -24.08 12.94
N GLU A 264 4.96 -24.22 13.18
CA GLU A 264 5.61 -23.86 14.44
C GLU A 264 6.94 -23.15 14.15
N ALA A 265 7.21 -22.05 14.85
CA ALA A 265 8.46 -21.31 14.72
C ALA A 265 9.65 -22.11 15.27
N GLY A 266 10.83 -21.87 14.72
CA GLY A 266 12.12 -22.39 15.20
C GLY A 266 13.15 -21.27 15.37
N ASP A 267 14.41 -21.65 15.62
CA ASP A 267 15.47 -20.68 15.89
C ASP A 267 15.75 -19.76 14.69
N HIS A 268 15.48 -20.19 13.47
CA HIS A 268 15.86 -19.52 12.23
C HIS A 268 14.72 -19.44 11.19
N TYR A 269 13.49 -19.62 11.62
CA TYR A 269 12.30 -19.53 10.78
C TYR A 269 11.06 -19.24 11.63
N SER A 270 10.06 -18.68 11.00
CA SER A 270 8.81 -18.29 11.63
C SER A 270 7.66 -19.23 11.27
N LYS A 271 6.65 -19.29 12.14
CA LYS A 271 5.34 -19.82 11.78
C LYS A 271 4.77 -18.99 10.63
N GLY A 272 4.33 -19.67 9.56
CA GLY A 272 3.81 -18.99 8.37
C GLY A 272 4.81 -18.88 7.22
N ASP A 273 6.09 -19.19 7.43
CA ASP A 273 7.05 -19.30 6.34
C ASP A 273 6.83 -20.58 5.51
N PHE A 274 7.48 -20.63 4.36
CA PHE A 274 7.45 -21.80 3.49
C PHE A 274 8.71 -22.64 3.64
N VAL A 275 8.59 -23.95 3.44
CA VAL A 275 9.74 -24.87 3.51
C VAL A 275 9.73 -25.88 2.37
N ILE A 276 10.92 -26.14 1.82
CA ILE A 276 11.18 -27.20 0.86
C ILE A 276 12.35 -28.08 1.33
N ASP A 277 12.49 -29.27 0.75
CA ASP A 277 13.71 -30.07 0.91
C ASP A 277 14.92 -29.27 0.38
N HIS A 278 16.04 -29.28 1.10
CA HIS A 278 17.24 -28.54 0.69
C HIS A 278 17.76 -28.93 -0.69
N LYS A 279 17.59 -30.17 -1.12
CA LYS A 279 17.98 -30.66 -2.47
C LYS A 279 17.25 -29.88 -3.59
N ASP A 280 16.06 -29.35 -3.31
CA ASP A 280 15.23 -28.62 -4.27
C ASP A 280 15.52 -27.10 -4.27
N ALA A 281 16.40 -26.61 -3.40
CA ALA A 281 16.75 -25.19 -3.30
C ALA A 281 17.24 -24.60 -4.64
N ALA A 282 17.97 -25.38 -5.43
CA ALA A 282 18.44 -24.98 -6.76
C ALA A 282 17.31 -24.78 -7.79
N GLN A 283 16.07 -25.17 -7.48
CA GLN A 283 14.92 -24.92 -8.34
C GLN A 283 14.28 -23.55 -8.10
N ILE A 284 14.66 -22.83 -7.04
CA ILE A 284 14.27 -21.45 -6.82
C ILE A 284 14.90 -20.59 -7.92
N SER A 285 14.07 -19.84 -8.64
CA SER A 285 14.55 -18.99 -9.72
C SER A 285 15.23 -17.73 -9.16
N ASP A 286 16.38 -17.35 -9.73
CA ASP A 286 17.13 -16.12 -9.40
C ASP A 286 16.36 -14.84 -9.77
N GLN A 287 15.20 -14.98 -10.41
CA GLN A 287 14.34 -13.81 -10.70
C GLN A 287 13.63 -13.28 -9.46
N TYR A 288 13.53 -14.05 -8.37
CA TYR A 288 12.85 -13.64 -7.16
C TYR A 288 13.81 -13.04 -6.15
N VAL A 289 13.46 -11.90 -5.62
CA VAL A 289 14.20 -11.19 -4.57
C VAL A 289 13.58 -11.55 -3.23
N ILE A 290 14.03 -12.63 -2.64
CA ILE A 290 13.44 -13.24 -1.46
C ILE A 290 14.49 -13.54 -0.40
N GLU A 291 14.05 -13.69 0.84
CA GLU A 291 14.88 -14.17 1.93
C GLU A 291 14.82 -15.70 2.01
N ILE A 292 16.00 -16.34 1.98
CA ILE A 292 16.17 -17.78 2.03
C ILE A 292 17.04 -18.15 3.23
N THR A 293 16.59 -19.09 4.04
CA THR A 293 17.37 -19.63 5.14
C THR A 293 17.52 -21.14 5.00
N HIS A 294 18.78 -21.62 4.89
CA HIS A 294 19.09 -23.04 4.94
C HIS A 294 19.26 -23.49 6.38
N VAL A 295 18.50 -24.51 6.81
CA VAL A 295 18.43 -24.96 8.21
C VAL A 295 18.89 -26.38 8.40
N ALA A 296 19.35 -26.71 9.64
CA ALA A 296 19.88 -28.02 10.02
C ALA A 296 18.80 -28.99 10.48
N ASP A 297 17.61 -28.57 10.71
CA ASP A 297 16.42 -29.34 11.05
C ASP A 297 15.38 -29.31 9.94
N VAL A 298 14.34 -30.07 10.07
CA VAL A 298 13.19 -30.03 9.17
C VAL A 298 12.03 -29.40 9.93
N PRO A 299 11.60 -28.18 9.56
CA PRO A 299 10.47 -27.52 10.20
C PRO A 299 9.19 -28.38 10.18
N GLN A 300 8.41 -28.29 11.24
CA GLN A 300 7.06 -28.85 11.22
C GLN A 300 6.19 -28.03 10.29
N ALA A 301 5.62 -28.67 9.26
CA ALA A 301 4.90 -27.98 8.22
C ALA A 301 3.70 -28.78 7.70
N ARG A 302 2.71 -28.06 7.20
CA ARG A 302 1.58 -28.61 6.44
C ARG A 302 1.90 -28.51 4.95
N VAL A 303 1.87 -29.63 4.24
CA VAL A 303 2.08 -29.64 2.80
C VAL A 303 0.99 -28.83 2.08
N ILE A 304 1.41 -27.98 1.18
CA ILE A 304 0.53 -27.15 0.34
C ILE A 304 0.16 -27.94 -0.92
N THR A 305 -1.11 -27.98 -1.25
CA THR A 305 -1.59 -28.44 -2.55
C THR A 305 -1.56 -27.25 -3.53
N GLU A 306 -1.06 -27.46 -4.75
CA GLU A 306 -1.05 -26.41 -5.79
C GLU A 306 -2.45 -25.78 -5.93
N PRO A 307 -2.63 -24.48 -5.63
CA PRO A 307 -3.92 -23.83 -5.81
C PRO A 307 -4.25 -23.72 -7.30
N LYS A 308 -5.47 -24.18 -7.68
CA LYS A 308 -6.08 -23.95 -8.98
C LYS A 308 -7.24 -23.00 -8.76
N VAL A 309 -6.99 -21.72 -8.97
CA VAL A 309 -7.91 -20.66 -8.59
C VAL A 309 -8.87 -20.38 -9.73
N TYR A 310 -10.16 -20.51 -9.48
CA TYR A 310 -11.17 -19.88 -10.32
C TYR A 310 -11.43 -18.48 -9.79
N VAL A 311 -11.15 -17.45 -10.60
CA VAL A 311 -11.42 -16.06 -10.26
C VAL A 311 -12.72 -15.68 -10.93
N ASP A 312 -13.74 -15.42 -10.10
CA ASP A 312 -15.09 -15.10 -10.54
C ASP A 312 -15.17 -13.59 -10.86
N ASP A 313 -15.39 -13.34 -12.12
CA ASP A 313 -15.82 -12.10 -12.76
C ASP A 313 -14.97 -10.82 -12.66
N ASP A 314 -13.85 -10.69 -12.00
CA ASP A 314 -13.14 -9.43 -12.03
C ASP A 314 -11.83 -9.48 -12.81
N SER A 315 -11.70 -8.58 -13.78
CA SER A 315 -10.48 -8.47 -14.61
C SER A 315 -9.26 -8.02 -13.77
N PHE A 316 -9.47 -7.21 -12.74
CA PHE A 316 -8.41 -6.77 -11.85
C PHE A 316 -7.95 -7.89 -10.93
N ASP A 317 -8.87 -8.61 -10.29
CA ASP A 317 -8.56 -9.76 -9.45
C ASP A 317 -7.85 -10.85 -10.27
N ARG A 318 -8.32 -11.14 -11.47
CA ARG A 318 -7.67 -12.07 -12.38
C ARG A 318 -6.25 -11.63 -12.75
N PHE A 319 -6.05 -10.33 -13.00
CA PHE A 319 -4.72 -9.77 -13.23
C PHE A 319 -3.81 -9.96 -12.01
N ALA A 320 -4.30 -9.64 -10.81
CA ALA A 320 -3.53 -9.79 -9.57
C ALA A 320 -3.10 -11.24 -9.34
N PHE A 321 -4.04 -12.19 -9.41
CA PHE A 321 -3.72 -13.62 -9.22
C PHE A 321 -2.76 -14.15 -10.28
N THR A 322 -2.91 -13.78 -11.54
CA THR A 322 -2.08 -14.32 -12.64
C THR A 322 -0.76 -13.60 -12.81
N ARG A 323 -0.75 -12.26 -12.74
CA ARG A 323 0.41 -11.45 -13.12
C ARG A 323 1.24 -10.96 -11.95
N GLN A 324 0.60 -10.74 -10.80
CA GLN A 324 1.31 -10.27 -9.62
C GLN A 324 1.70 -11.41 -8.67
N MET A 325 0.86 -12.47 -8.55
CA MET A 325 1.07 -13.55 -7.59
C MET A 325 1.39 -14.91 -8.23
N ASN A 326 1.40 -15.00 -9.55
CA ASN A 326 1.72 -16.22 -10.31
C ASN A 326 0.89 -17.46 -9.89
N PHE A 327 -0.37 -17.27 -9.49
CA PHE A 327 -1.26 -18.39 -9.23
C PHE A 327 -1.71 -19.06 -10.54
N LYS A 328 -1.88 -20.37 -10.47
CA LYS A 328 -2.51 -21.10 -11.55
C LYS A 328 -4.02 -20.84 -11.56
N THR A 329 -4.48 -20.02 -12.48
CA THR A 329 -5.91 -19.78 -12.68
C THR A 329 -6.50 -20.75 -13.69
N VAL A 330 -7.77 -21.09 -13.50
CA VAL A 330 -8.56 -21.95 -14.40
C VAL A 330 -9.74 -21.17 -14.97
N ALA A 331 -10.16 -21.55 -16.19
CA ALA A 331 -11.26 -20.88 -16.88
C ALA A 331 -12.64 -21.49 -16.58
N ASP A 332 -12.68 -22.65 -15.93
CA ASP A 332 -13.89 -23.39 -15.60
C ASP A 332 -13.84 -23.77 -14.11
N VAL A 333 -14.91 -23.44 -13.38
CA VAL A 333 -15.00 -23.70 -11.93
C VAL A 333 -14.87 -25.19 -11.59
N SER A 334 -15.27 -26.09 -12.49
CA SER A 334 -15.13 -27.53 -12.30
C SER A 334 -13.67 -28.02 -12.23
N GLN A 335 -12.73 -27.22 -12.70
CA GLN A 335 -11.29 -27.50 -12.65
C GLN A 335 -10.60 -26.88 -11.43
N ALA A 336 -11.32 -26.06 -10.69
CA ALA A 336 -10.79 -25.34 -9.53
C ALA A 336 -10.70 -26.24 -8.28
N ASN A 337 -9.78 -25.92 -7.39
CA ASN A 337 -9.79 -26.41 -6.02
C ASN A 337 -10.01 -25.28 -4.99
N VAL A 338 -10.12 -24.03 -5.46
CA VAL A 338 -10.51 -22.86 -4.69
C VAL A 338 -11.14 -21.82 -5.64
N VAL A 339 -12.15 -21.11 -5.15
CA VAL A 339 -12.75 -19.95 -5.84
C VAL A 339 -12.38 -18.68 -5.09
N PHE A 340 -12.09 -17.63 -5.84
CA PHE A 340 -12.01 -16.25 -5.33
C PHE A 340 -13.08 -15.40 -6.03
N SER A 341 -13.81 -14.60 -5.25
CA SER A 341 -14.76 -13.62 -5.78
C SER A 341 -14.82 -12.35 -4.93
N SER A 342 -14.93 -11.19 -5.57
CA SER A 342 -15.20 -9.90 -4.95
C SER A 342 -16.65 -9.42 -5.12
N ASN A 343 -17.44 -10.15 -5.91
CA ASN A 343 -18.86 -9.89 -6.16
C ASN A 343 -19.73 -11.09 -5.81
N GLU A 344 -21.06 -10.94 -5.87
CA GLU A 344 -21.97 -12.06 -5.73
C GLU A 344 -21.66 -13.11 -6.81
N PRO A 345 -21.36 -14.38 -6.41
CA PRO A 345 -20.95 -15.40 -7.36
C PRO A 345 -22.03 -15.80 -8.34
N GLU A 346 -21.64 -16.26 -9.52
CA GLU A 346 -22.53 -16.84 -10.51
C GLU A 346 -23.14 -18.20 -10.05
N GLU A 347 -24.21 -18.65 -10.68
CA GLU A 347 -24.97 -19.82 -10.23
C GLU A 347 -24.19 -21.13 -10.26
N ASP A 348 -23.28 -21.33 -11.21
CA ASP A 348 -22.41 -22.50 -11.27
C ASP A 348 -21.35 -22.47 -10.15
N VAL A 349 -20.83 -21.29 -9.80
CA VAL A 349 -19.94 -21.08 -8.66
C VAL A 349 -20.69 -21.34 -7.35
N LYS A 350 -21.92 -20.80 -7.19
CA LYS A 350 -22.77 -21.06 -6.03
C LYS A 350 -22.99 -22.56 -5.84
N ALA A 351 -23.29 -23.27 -6.95
CA ALA A 351 -23.49 -24.72 -6.91
C ALA A 351 -22.21 -25.47 -6.51
N ALA A 352 -21.05 -25.07 -7.01
CA ALA A 352 -19.76 -25.69 -6.67
C ALA A 352 -19.41 -25.45 -5.18
N VAL A 353 -19.60 -24.23 -4.66
CA VAL A 353 -19.37 -23.89 -3.26
C VAL A 353 -20.33 -24.66 -2.34
N ALA A 354 -21.60 -24.76 -2.70
CA ALA A 354 -22.59 -25.58 -1.96
C ALA A 354 -22.19 -27.06 -1.91
N ASN A 355 -21.45 -27.55 -2.89
CA ASN A 355 -20.88 -28.91 -2.93
C ASN A 355 -19.51 -29.02 -2.23
N GLY A 356 -19.05 -27.98 -1.53
CA GLY A 356 -17.86 -27.99 -0.68
C GLY A 356 -16.57 -27.48 -1.35
N LEU A 357 -16.64 -26.80 -2.50
CA LEU A 357 -15.49 -26.14 -3.07
C LEU A 357 -15.07 -24.97 -2.16
N PRO A 358 -13.80 -24.89 -1.71
CA PRO A 358 -13.30 -23.78 -0.92
C PRO A 358 -13.52 -22.43 -1.60
N PHE A 359 -13.94 -21.44 -0.83
CA PHE A 359 -14.34 -20.13 -1.31
C PHE A 359 -13.63 -19.03 -0.49
N VAL A 360 -13.04 -18.07 -1.18
CA VAL A 360 -12.46 -16.85 -0.63
C VAL A 360 -13.21 -15.66 -1.19
N GLY A 361 -13.83 -14.87 -0.33
CA GLY A 361 -14.60 -13.70 -0.70
C GLY A 361 -14.02 -12.41 -0.13
N ALA A 362 -14.04 -11.33 -0.89
CA ALA A 362 -13.40 -10.08 -0.56
C ALA A 362 -14.31 -8.85 -0.80
N SER A 363 -15.52 -8.87 -0.28
CA SER A 363 -16.40 -7.69 -0.28
C SER A 363 -17.58 -7.88 0.67
N VAL A 364 -18.33 -6.79 0.92
CA VAL A 364 -19.59 -6.84 1.69
C VAL A 364 -20.67 -7.65 0.97
N ASN A 365 -20.72 -7.62 -0.35
CA ASN A 365 -21.68 -8.39 -1.14
C ASN A 365 -21.51 -9.90 -0.94
N ILE A 366 -20.28 -10.34 -0.72
CA ILE A 366 -19.98 -11.74 -0.41
C ILE A 366 -20.55 -12.14 0.97
N LEU A 367 -20.54 -11.23 1.94
CA LEU A 367 -21.15 -11.51 3.24
C LEU A 367 -22.67 -11.71 3.13
N GLU A 368 -23.36 -10.90 2.34
CA GLU A 368 -24.79 -11.08 2.08
C GLU A 368 -25.08 -12.40 1.35
N TYR A 369 -24.26 -12.76 0.37
CA TYR A 369 -24.33 -14.07 -0.27
C TYR A 369 -24.13 -15.22 0.73
N ALA A 370 -23.09 -15.14 1.57
CA ALA A 370 -22.79 -16.16 2.58
C ALA A 370 -23.94 -16.31 3.58
N LYS A 371 -24.51 -15.20 4.02
CA LYS A 371 -25.70 -15.19 4.90
C LYS A 371 -26.91 -15.87 4.26
N ALA A 372 -27.15 -15.64 2.98
CA ALA A 372 -28.27 -16.24 2.26
C ALA A 372 -28.07 -17.73 1.95
N THR A 373 -26.83 -18.20 1.85
CA THR A 373 -26.49 -19.52 1.28
C THR A 373 -25.98 -20.52 2.31
N ILE A 374 -25.21 -20.05 3.32
CA ILE A 374 -24.59 -20.92 4.33
C ILE A 374 -25.50 -21.01 5.56
N PRO A 375 -26.10 -22.18 5.86
CA PRO A 375 -26.95 -22.34 7.03
C PRO A 375 -26.22 -21.98 8.33
N GLY A 376 -26.85 -21.12 9.14
CA GLY A 376 -26.28 -20.66 10.41
C GLY A 376 -25.23 -19.57 10.29
N PHE A 377 -24.90 -19.13 9.07
CA PHE A 377 -24.03 -17.98 8.87
C PHE A 377 -24.81 -16.68 9.08
N ASP A 378 -25.01 -16.32 10.34
CA ASP A 378 -25.72 -15.09 10.72
C ASP A 378 -24.69 -14.03 11.14
N PHE A 379 -24.67 -12.91 10.43
CA PHE A 379 -23.86 -11.75 10.74
C PHE A 379 -24.67 -10.47 10.59
N LYS A 380 -24.22 -9.41 11.23
CA LYS A 380 -24.80 -8.07 11.10
C LYS A 380 -23.73 -7.09 10.71
N ILE A 381 -24.04 -6.30 9.69
CA ILE A 381 -23.24 -5.14 9.27
C ILE A 381 -23.86 -3.92 9.93
N GLN A 382 -23.02 -3.04 10.44
CA GLN A 382 -23.48 -1.78 10.99
C GLN A 382 -23.64 -0.76 9.86
N TRP A 383 -24.87 -0.26 9.74
CA TRP A 383 -25.20 0.85 8.87
C TRP A 383 -25.26 2.13 9.69
N ILE A 384 -24.92 3.26 9.10
CA ILE A 384 -25.19 4.59 9.61
C ILE A 384 -26.12 5.33 8.67
N ILE A 385 -26.86 6.28 9.22
CA ILE A 385 -27.69 7.18 8.41
C ILE A 385 -26.94 8.50 8.30
N GLU A 386 -26.59 8.89 7.10
CA GLU A 386 -25.98 10.17 6.80
C GLU A 386 -26.96 11.06 6.03
N GLU A 387 -26.83 12.39 6.17
CA GLU A 387 -27.57 13.32 5.32
C GLU A 387 -26.87 13.42 3.97
N GLY A 388 -27.43 12.70 2.98
CA GLY A 388 -27.00 12.79 1.59
C GLY A 388 -27.60 14.01 0.87
N MET A 389 -27.17 14.21 -0.37
CA MET A 389 -27.62 15.34 -1.21
C MET A 389 -29.15 15.36 -1.43
N TYR A 390 -29.80 14.20 -1.31
CA TYR A 390 -31.23 14.00 -1.56
C TYR A 390 -32.04 13.61 -0.30
N GLY A 391 -31.42 13.71 0.88
CA GLY A 391 -32.01 13.35 2.15
C GLY A 391 -31.24 12.24 2.88
N PRO A 392 -31.78 11.74 4.00
CA PRO A 392 -31.09 10.70 4.76
C PRO A 392 -30.85 9.44 3.90
N GLU A 393 -29.63 8.99 3.86
CA GLU A 393 -29.19 7.78 3.15
C GLU A 393 -28.59 6.78 4.14
N GLU A 394 -28.94 5.49 4.00
CA GLU A 394 -28.23 4.44 4.71
C GLU A 394 -26.90 4.21 3.98
N VAL A 395 -25.79 4.50 4.65
CA VAL A 395 -24.46 4.23 4.15
C VAL A 395 -23.76 3.20 5.03
N TYR A 396 -22.91 2.41 4.41
CA TYR A 396 -21.94 1.64 5.16
C TYR A 396 -21.04 2.62 5.91
N ASN A 397 -20.75 2.28 7.15
CA ASN A 397 -19.81 3.06 7.93
C ASN A 397 -18.42 2.94 7.28
N ASP A 398 -18.10 3.93 6.47
CA ASP A 398 -16.90 3.95 5.66
C ASP A 398 -15.84 4.78 6.39
N TYR A 399 -14.87 4.09 7.00
CA TYR A 399 -13.87 4.75 7.81
C TYR A 399 -12.49 4.65 7.17
N GLU A 400 -11.83 5.79 7.06
CA GLU A 400 -10.42 5.86 6.72
C GLU A 400 -9.63 6.20 7.97
N ALA A 401 -8.83 5.28 8.47
CA ALA A 401 -8.02 5.52 9.65
C ALA A 401 -6.84 4.56 9.77
N LEU A 402 -5.87 4.95 10.59
CA LEU A 402 -4.84 4.05 11.08
C LEU A 402 -5.38 3.30 12.29
N PHE A 403 -5.43 1.98 12.20
CA PHE A 403 -5.87 1.12 13.29
C PHE A 403 -4.72 0.27 13.82
N ASN A 404 -4.65 0.13 15.13
CA ASN A 404 -3.90 -0.96 15.72
C ASN A 404 -4.67 -2.26 15.48
N VAL A 405 -4.03 -3.23 14.86
CA VAL A 405 -4.67 -4.49 14.49
C VAL A 405 -4.30 -5.56 15.51
N GLU A 406 -5.33 -6.18 16.09
CA GLU A 406 -5.20 -7.39 16.89
C GLU A 406 -5.30 -8.61 15.98
N TYR A 407 -4.33 -9.51 16.06
CA TYR A 407 -4.30 -10.75 15.28
C TYR A 407 -4.76 -11.94 16.10
N GLY A 408 -5.66 -12.75 15.53
CA GLY A 408 -5.99 -14.06 16.05
C GLY A 408 -4.82 -15.06 15.84
N ASP A 409 -4.75 -16.08 16.68
CA ASP A 409 -3.78 -17.19 16.48
C ASP A 409 -4.20 -18.05 15.28
N SER A 410 -3.63 -17.75 14.13
CA SER A 410 -3.90 -18.43 12.86
C SER A 410 -2.63 -18.53 12.02
N LEU A 411 -2.55 -19.57 11.20
CA LEU A 411 -1.49 -19.68 10.19
C LEU A 411 -1.58 -18.57 9.14
N ILE A 412 -2.78 -18.04 8.86
CA ILE A 412 -3.00 -16.99 7.88
C ILE A 412 -2.40 -15.66 8.33
N THR A 413 -2.45 -15.38 9.64
CA THR A 413 -1.97 -14.12 10.22
C THR A 413 -0.60 -14.25 10.90
N ALA A 414 0.03 -15.42 10.85
CA ALA A 414 1.22 -15.71 11.63
C ALA A 414 2.40 -14.78 11.33
N SER A 415 2.64 -14.44 10.07
CA SER A 415 3.72 -13.54 9.67
C SER A 415 3.52 -12.12 10.22
N TYR A 416 2.27 -11.63 10.23
CA TYR A 416 1.94 -10.33 10.81
C TYR A 416 2.04 -10.33 12.33
N ALA A 417 1.54 -11.38 12.99
CA ALA A 417 1.63 -11.50 14.44
C ALA A 417 3.09 -11.59 14.94
N ALA A 418 3.98 -12.19 14.16
CA ALA A 418 5.40 -12.26 14.46
C ALA A 418 6.11 -10.91 14.34
N ALA A 419 5.60 -9.99 13.51
CA ALA A 419 6.16 -8.65 13.33
C ALA A 419 5.89 -7.70 14.53
N GLY A 420 5.03 -8.11 15.48
CA GLY A 420 4.69 -7.30 16.67
C GLY A 420 3.50 -6.36 16.44
N ASP A 421 3.45 -5.28 17.20
CA ASP A 421 2.38 -4.27 17.07
C ASP A 421 2.39 -3.66 15.68
N PHE A 422 1.31 -3.91 14.96
CA PHE A 422 1.16 -3.46 13.59
C PHE A 422 0.03 -2.45 13.48
N THR A 423 0.34 -1.29 12.93
CA THR A 423 -0.67 -0.28 12.60
C THR A 423 -0.94 -0.36 11.10
N THR A 424 -2.16 -0.63 10.72
CA THR A 424 -2.56 -0.61 9.31
C THR A 424 -3.46 0.57 9.02
N TYR A 425 -3.33 1.11 7.82
CA TYR A 425 -4.27 2.05 7.26
C TYR A 425 -5.37 1.26 6.54
N THR A 426 -6.62 1.55 6.85
CA THR A 426 -7.75 1.03 6.11
C THR A 426 -8.53 2.17 5.49
N LYS A 427 -8.88 2.02 4.23
CA LYS A 427 -9.81 2.88 3.53
C LYS A 427 -11.10 2.10 3.30
N GLY A 428 -12.17 2.59 3.89
CA GLY A 428 -13.46 1.95 3.79
C GLY A 428 -13.56 0.63 4.55
N GLY A 429 -14.72 0.10 4.60
CA GLY A 429 -14.99 -1.19 5.18
C GLY A 429 -16.15 -1.15 6.15
N SER A 430 -16.99 -2.17 6.03
CA SER A 430 -18.16 -2.29 6.89
C SER A 430 -17.78 -2.84 8.25
N ILE A 431 -18.35 -2.28 9.29
CA ILE A 431 -18.23 -2.84 10.64
C ILE A 431 -19.13 -4.05 10.76
N ILE A 432 -18.55 -5.20 11.06
CA ILE A 432 -19.31 -6.41 11.39
C ILE A 432 -19.60 -6.38 12.89
N SER A 433 -20.85 -6.08 13.26
CA SER A 433 -21.28 -5.94 14.65
C SER A 433 -21.69 -7.27 15.32
N ALA A 434 -21.96 -8.29 14.54
CA ALA A 434 -22.23 -9.66 15.00
C ALA A 434 -21.84 -10.68 13.94
N TYR A 435 -21.37 -11.84 14.37
CA TYR A 435 -20.95 -12.96 13.50
C TYR A 435 -21.25 -14.31 14.18
N PRO A 436 -21.30 -15.42 13.42
CA PRO A 436 -21.52 -16.76 13.98
C PRO A 436 -20.44 -17.13 15.02
N GLN A 437 -20.83 -17.88 16.03
CA GLN A 437 -19.89 -18.34 17.07
C GLN A 437 -18.79 -19.25 16.50
N GLU A 438 -19.07 -19.96 15.42
CA GLU A 438 -18.17 -20.87 14.72
C GLU A 438 -17.15 -20.11 13.82
N ALA A 439 -17.39 -18.82 13.57
CA ALA A 439 -16.49 -18.02 12.77
C ALA A 439 -15.18 -17.73 13.50
N THR A 440 -14.07 -17.91 12.82
CA THR A 440 -12.74 -17.53 13.33
C THR A 440 -12.43 -16.11 12.86
N VAL A 441 -12.29 -15.20 13.81
CA VAL A 441 -11.85 -13.82 13.52
C VAL A 441 -10.32 -13.83 13.40
N LEU A 442 -9.82 -13.53 12.22
CA LEU A 442 -8.38 -13.53 11.93
C LEU A 442 -7.70 -12.22 12.34
N MET A 443 -8.37 -11.10 12.10
CA MET A 443 -7.89 -9.77 12.43
C MET A 443 -9.04 -8.92 12.98
N ARG A 444 -8.73 -8.07 13.90
CA ARG A 444 -9.67 -7.11 14.48
C ARG A 444 -9.01 -5.73 14.49
N ALA A 445 -9.63 -4.76 13.85
CA ALA A 445 -9.24 -3.36 14.02
C ALA A 445 -9.54 -2.93 15.47
N GLY A 446 -8.68 -2.12 16.04
CA GLY A 446 -8.61 -1.74 17.44
C GLY A 446 -9.91 -1.51 18.21
N SER A 447 -9.84 -1.03 19.42
CA SER A 447 -11.05 -0.77 20.22
C SER A 447 -11.83 0.42 19.64
N GLN A 448 -13.13 0.47 19.92
CA GLN A 448 -13.97 1.62 19.61
C GLN A 448 -13.42 2.93 20.20
N ASP A 449 -12.71 2.86 21.34
CA ASP A 449 -12.03 4.01 21.95
C ASP A 449 -10.84 4.50 21.10
N ASP A 450 -10.09 3.59 20.47
CA ASP A 450 -8.99 3.95 19.56
C ASP A 450 -9.54 4.57 18.28
N PHE A 451 -10.66 4.08 17.82
CA PHE A 451 -11.41 4.61 16.70
C PHE A 451 -11.84 6.07 16.93
N TYR A 452 -12.46 6.38 18.06
CA TYR A 452 -12.84 7.76 18.42
C TYR A 452 -11.63 8.66 18.70
N LYS A 453 -10.53 8.12 19.19
CA LYS A 453 -9.28 8.88 19.37
C LYS A 453 -8.64 9.30 18.05
N ALA A 454 -8.89 8.57 16.98
CA ALA A 454 -8.45 8.95 15.64
C ALA A 454 -9.24 10.14 15.05
N GLY A 455 -10.31 10.60 15.73
CA GLY A 455 -10.99 11.85 15.39
C GLY A 455 -12.17 11.72 14.46
N TRP A 456 -12.77 10.54 14.37
CA TRP A 456 -14.02 10.30 13.61
C TRP A 456 -15.24 10.29 14.53
#